data_98d9cfa60787acab289a411e64530008
#
_entry.id   98d9cfa60787acab289a411e64530008
#
_cell.length_a   1.000
_cell.length_b   1.000
_cell.length_c   1.000
_cell.angle_alpha   90.00
_cell.angle_beta   90.00
_cell.angle_gamma   90.00
#
_symmetry.space_group_name_H-M   'P 1'
#
loop_
_entity.id
_entity.type
_entity.pdbx_description
1 polymer ?
#
loop_
_entity_poly.entity_id
_entity_poly.type
_entity_poly.pdbx_seq_one_letter_code
_entity_poly.pdbx_strand_id
1 'polypeptide(L)'
;LSEGSKKNNQFIYTIDHHTGSEEHQINEEYFDEEIFDRSTNKINSLPLLIKNINLFKAYNIVPIVRESSIAAKDWNTQVSMVFIDGSHSLDSAMQDFKSWNTKIISGGALVIHDIYENPEEGGQAPYHVYKHALQNGYIDFERVDTIVCLKKL
;
A
#
# COMPACT_ATOMS: atom_id res chain seq x y z
N LEU A 1 0.66 10.48 -5.70
CA LEU A 1 2.03 9.97 -5.94
C LEU A 1 2.47 10.17 -7.38
N SER A 2 1.70 9.69 -8.38
CA SER A 2 2.07 9.81 -9.81
C SER A 2 2.48 11.22 -10.21
N GLU A 3 1.66 12.24 -9.93
CA GLU A 3 1.95 13.62 -10.28
C GLU A 3 3.24 14.17 -9.62
N GLY A 4 3.48 13.81 -8.36
CA GLY A 4 4.70 14.22 -7.65
C GLY A 4 5.97 13.58 -8.23
N SER A 5 5.91 12.32 -8.65
CA SER A 5 7.05 11.58 -9.18
C SER A 5 7.38 11.89 -10.63
N LYS A 6 6.42 12.38 -11.45
CA LYS A 6 6.64 12.81 -12.85
C LYS A 6 7.75 13.85 -12.97
N LYS A 7 7.80 14.82 -12.03
CA LYS A 7 8.81 15.89 -12.05
C LYS A 7 10.25 15.37 -12.00
N ASN A 8 10.45 14.18 -11.45
CA ASN A 8 11.75 13.55 -11.28
C ASN A 8 11.96 12.34 -12.21
N ASN A 9 11.10 12.16 -13.22
CA ASN A 9 11.10 10.99 -14.12
C ASN A 9 11.11 9.64 -13.37
N GLN A 10 10.41 9.56 -12.25
CA GLN A 10 10.34 8.35 -11.43
C GLN A 10 9.09 7.55 -11.74
N PHE A 11 9.21 6.23 -11.65
CA PHE A 11 8.08 5.32 -11.75
C PHE A 11 7.48 5.04 -10.37
N ILE A 12 6.17 4.80 -10.37
CA ILE A 12 5.43 4.27 -9.24
C ILE A 12 5.02 2.84 -9.57
N TYR A 13 5.45 1.90 -8.77
CA TYR A 13 5.01 0.51 -8.86
C TYR A 13 3.84 0.32 -7.91
N THR A 14 2.67 -0.04 -8.44
CA THR A 14 1.52 -0.44 -7.64
C THR A 14 1.47 -1.95 -7.59
N ILE A 15 1.50 -2.52 -6.39
CA ILE A 15 1.57 -3.96 -6.18
C ILE A 15 0.29 -4.38 -5.48
N ASP A 16 -0.54 -5.14 -6.18
CA ASP A 16 -1.81 -5.64 -5.68
C ASP A 16 -2.22 -6.89 -6.49
N HIS A 17 -2.81 -7.88 -5.84
CA HIS A 17 -3.38 -9.03 -6.52
C HIS A 17 -4.72 -8.72 -7.19
N HIS A 18 -5.36 -7.59 -6.89
CA HIS A 18 -6.60 -7.08 -7.46
C HIS A 18 -7.84 -7.95 -7.24
N THR A 19 -7.82 -8.84 -6.25
CA THR A 19 -8.95 -9.71 -5.93
C THR A 19 -9.65 -9.34 -4.61
N GLY A 20 -9.29 -8.18 -4.05
CA GLY A 20 -9.78 -7.70 -2.76
C GLY A 20 -9.26 -8.50 -1.57
N SER A 21 -9.13 -7.86 -0.42
CA SER A 21 -8.88 -8.52 0.87
C SER A 21 -10.17 -9.17 1.40
N GLU A 22 -10.11 -9.79 2.57
CA GLU A 22 -11.26 -10.48 3.18
C GLU A 22 -12.47 -9.55 3.37
N GLU A 23 -12.23 -8.32 3.77
CA GLU A 23 -13.24 -7.29 4.00
C GLU A 23 -13.93 -6.76 2.74
N HIS A 24 -13.41 -7.07 1.54
CA HIS A 24 -13.98 -6.67 0.25
C HIS A 24 -14.83 -7.79 -0.39
N GLN A 25 -14.94 -8.95 0.24
CA GLN A 25 -15.70 -10.07 -0.33
C GLN A 25 -17.21 -9.84 -0.24
N ILE A 26 -18.00 -10.67 -0.93
CA ILE A 26 -19.47 -10.59 -0.92
C ILE A 26 -19.98 -10.69 0.51
N ASN A 27 -20.88 -9.78 0.89
CA ASN A 27 -21.47 -9.61 2.23
C ASN A 27 -20.53 -9.04 3.30
N GLU A 28 -19.34 -8.59 2.93
CA GLU A 28 -18.43 -7.88 3.82
C GLU A 28 -18.61 -6.35 3.73
N GLU A 29 -18.08 -5.61 4.70
CA GLU A 29 -18.32 -4.18 4.90
C GLU A 29 -17.89 -3.31 3.71
N TYR A 30 -16.78 -3.67 3.05
CA TYR A 30 -16.21 -2.90 1.94
C TYR A 30 -16.44 -3.56 0.58
N PHE A 31 -17.48 -4.39 0.45
CA PHE A 31 -17.86 -4.94 -0.85
C PHE A 31 -18.26 -3.84 -1.83
N ASP A 32 -17.64 -3.83 -3.00
CA ASP A 32 -17.95 -2.88 -4.07
C ASP A 32 -18.40 -3.62 -5.34
N GLU A 33 -19.67 -3.42 -5.70
CA GLU A 33 -20.28 -4.04 -6.88
C GLU A 33 -19.67 -3.57 -8.21
N GLU A 34 -19.09 -2.35 -8.26
CA GLU A 34 -18.46 -1.82 -9.48
C GLU A 34 -17.23 -2.59 -9.93
N ILE A 35 -16.52 -3.20 -8.98
CA ILE A 35 -15.31 -4.00 -9.24
C ILE A 35 -15.57 -5.51 -9.10
N PHE A 36 -16.83 -5.91 -8.92
CA PHE A 36 -17.20 -7.32 -8.84
C PHE A 36 -17.42 -7.91 -10.23
N ASP A 37 -16.57 -8.87 -10.61
CA ASP A 37 -16.70 -9.62 -11.87
C ASP A 37 -17.66 -10.80 -11.69
N ARG A 38 -18.88 -10.62 -12.19
CA ARG A 38 -19.94 -11.66 -12.14
C ARG A 38 -19.60 -12.93 -12.93
N SER A 39 -18.72 -12.85 -13.92
CA SER A 39 -18.34 -14.01 -14.74
C SER A 39 -17.42 -14.97 -14.01
N THR A 40 -16.56 -14.44 -13.15
CA THR A 40 -15.60 -15.19 -12.33
C THR A 40 -16.06 -15.34 -10.88
N ASN A 41 -17.11 -14.60 -10.48
CA ASN A 41 -17.61 -14.49 -9.11
C ASN A 41 -16.53 -14.01 -8.12
N LYS A 42 -15.76 -12.99 -8.53
CA LYS A 42 -14.63 -12.44 -7.76
C LYS A 42 -14.54 -10.93 -7.90
N ILE A 43 -13.95 -10.29 -6.91
CA ILE A 43 -13.48 -8.90 -7.02
C ILE A 43 -12.36 -8.85 -8.07
N ASN A 44 -12.39 -7.81 -8.92
CA ASN A 44 -11.34 -7.51 -9.89
C ASN A 44 -11.19 -6.00 -10.09
N SER A 45 -10.34 -5.37 -9.31
CA SER A 45 -10.08 -3.92 -9.39
C SER A 45 -9.12 -3.52 -10.51
N LEU A 46 -8.41 -4.46 -11.16
CA LEU A 46 -7.41 -4.16 -12.19
C LEU A 46 -7.95 -3.38 -13.39
N PRO A 47 -9.11 -3.73 -13.98
CA PRO A 47 -9.66 -2.95 -15.10
C PRO A 47 -9.93 -1.48 -14.73
N LEU A 48 -10.40 -1.23 -13.50
CA LEU A 48 -10.64 0.12 -13.01
C LEU A 48 -9.32 0.90 -12.83
N LEU A 49 -8.28 0.27 -12.29
CA LEU A 49 -6.95 0.87 -12.19
C LEU A 49 -6.42 1.27 -13.58
N ILE A 50 -6.47 0.38 -14.56
CA ILE A 50 -5.99 0.63 -15.93
C ILE A 50 -6.80 1.77 -16.59
N LYS A 51 -8.13 1.77 -16.40
CA LYS A 51 -9.00 2.87 -16.86
C LYS A 51 -8.57 4.22 -16.28
N ASN A 52 -8.29 4.26 -14.98
CA ASN A 52 -7.87 5.48 -14.29
C ASN A 52 -6.45 5.94 -14.72
N ILE A 53 -5.50 5.03 -14.89
CA ILE A 53 -4.17 5.35 -15.42
C ILE A 53 -4.30 6.06 -16.78
N ASN A 54 -5.15 5.55 -17.68
CA ASN A 54 -5.37 6.16 -18.99
C ASN A 54 -6.13 7.49 -18.91
N LEU A 55 -7.20 7.56 -18.11
CA LEU A 55 -8.02 8.76 -17.93
C LEU A 55 -7.18 9.95 -17.42
N PHE A 56 -6.33 9.70 -16.42
CA PHE A 56 -5.49 10.73 -15.79
C PHE A 56 -4.10 10.83 -16.41
N LYS A 57 -3.82 10.10 -17.49
CA LYS A 57 -2.50 10.06 -18.16
C LYS A 57 -1.34 9.79 -17.19
N ALA A 58 -1.58 8.91 -16.21
CA ALA A 58 -0.63 8.56 -15.17
C ALA A 58 0.34 7.45 -15.64
N TYR A 59 0.97 7.65 -16.81
CA TYR A 59 1.76 6.62 -17.51
C TYR A 59 3.08 6.25 -16.83
N ASN A 60 3.44 6.92 -15.74
CA ASN A 60 4.55 6.54 -14.88
C ASN A 60 4.14 5.55 -13.78
N ILE A 61 2.88 5.08 -13.76
CA ILE A 61 2.43 3.99 -12.91
C ILE A 61 2.65 2.66 -13.63
N VAL A 62 3.28 1.72 -12.95
CA VAL A 62 3.53 0.35 -13.43
C VAL A 62 2.80 -0.63 -12.51
N PRO A 63 1.66 -1.19 -12.94
CA PRO A 63 0.95 -2.19 -12.15
C PRO A 63 1.70 -3.53 -12.12
N ILE A 64 1.82 -4.11 -10.93
CA ILE A 64 2.33 -5.45 -10.70
C ILE A 64 1.21 -6.27 -10.05
N VAL A 65 0.58 -7.15 -10.83
CA VAL A 65 -0.55 -7.97 -10.37
C VAL A 65 0.01 -9.18 -9.62
N ARG A 66 0.20 -9.02 -8.33
CA ARG A 66 0.77 -10.05 -7.47
C ARG A 66 0.51 -9.74 -5.99
N GLU A 67 0.53 -10.76 -5.16
CA GLU A 67 0.58 -10.60 -3.71
C GLU A 67 1.86 -9.87 -3.31
N SER A 68 1.76 -8.89 -2.41
CA SER A 68 2.83 -7.97 -2.01
C SER A 68 4.07 -8.72 -1.49
N SER A 69 3.88 -9.67 -0.61
CA SER A 69 4.97 -10.46 -0.01
C SER A 69 5.72 -11.31 -1.06
N ILE A 70 5.00 -11.82 -2.08
CA ILE A 70 5.60 -12.59 -3.16
C ILE A 70 6.38 -11.66 -4.09
N ALA A 71 5.83 -10.50 -4.43
CA ALA A 71 6.54 -9.50 -5.23
C ALA A 71 7.83 -9.04 -4.55
N ALA A 72 7.80 -8.83 -3.23
CA ALA A 72 8.97 -8.43 -2.45
C ALA A 72 10.11 -9.46 -2.46
N LYS A 73 9.81 -10.76 -2.51
CA LYS A 73 10.83 -11.82 -2.60
C LYS A 73 11.66 -11.71 -3.88
N ASP A 74 11.00 -11.40 -4.98
CA ASP A 74 11.63 -11.29 -6.31
C ASP A 74 12.17 -9.88 -6.57
N TRP A 75 11.92 -8.92 -5.66
CA TRP A 75 12.35 -7.53 -5.82
C TRP A 75 13.79 -7.32 -5.38
N ASN A 76 14.65 -6.94 -6.32
CA ASN A 76 16.09 -6.80 -6.07
C ASN A 76 16.60 -5.35 -6.12
N THR A 77 15.71 -4.38 -6.39
CA THR A 77 16.07 -2.96 -6.49
C THR A 77 15.69 -2.22 -5.22
N GLN A 78 16.56 -1.33 -4.76
CA GLN A 78 16.21 -0.43 -3.67
C GLN A 78 15.22 0.63 -4.13
N VAL A 79 14.36 1.07 -3.21
CA VAL A 79 13.34 2.11 -3.44
C VAL A 79 13.53 3.28 -2.49
N SER A 80 13.16 4.47 -2.93
CA SER A 80 13.22 5.68 -2.10
C SER A 80 12.02 5.83 -1.19
N MET A 81 10.89 5.17 -1.53
CA MET A 81 9.67 5.23 -0.74
C MET A 81 8.87 3.93 -0.89
N VAL A 82 8.25 3.52 0.20
CA VAL A 82 7.18 2.51 0.23
C VAL A 82 5.95 3.15 0.87
N PHE A 83 4.78 2.95 0.25
CA PHE A 83 3.49 3.35 0.79
C PHE A 83 2.69 2.09 1.10
N ILE A 84 2.35 1.88 2.36
CA ILE A 84 1.53 0.76 2.84
C ILE A 84 0.11 1.24 3.03
N ASP A 85 -0.80 0.67 2.26
CA ASP A 85 -2.22 0.96 2.24
C ASP A 85 -2.98 -0.32 1.85
N GLY A 86 -2.70 -1.38 2.58
CA GLY A 86 -3.20 -2.73 2.29
C GLY A 86 -4.27 -3.19 3.28
N SER A 87 -4.38 -4.50 3.46
CA SER A 87 -5.34 -5.12 4.40
C SER A 87 -5.15 -4.64 5.84
N HIS A 88 -6.26 -4.46 6.54
CA HIS A 88 -6.30 -4.07 7.96
C HIS A 88 -6.08 -5.23 8.94
N SER A 89 -5.75 -6.45 8.47
CA SER A 89 -5.32 -7.51 9.35
C SER A 89 -3.88 -7.27 9.83
N LEU A 90 -3.63 -7.50 11.13
CA LEU A 90 -2.30 -7.26 11.72
C LEU A 90 -1.19 -8.09 11.04
N ASP A 91 -1.49 -9.35 10.74
CA ASP A 91 -0.52 -10.26 10.13
C ASP A 91 -0.13 -9.78 8.73
N SER A 92 -1.11 -9.37 7.91
CA SER A 92 -0.88 -8.84 6.56
C SER A 92 -0.09 -7.54 6.59
N ALA A 93 -0.50 -6.56 7.39
CA ALA A 93 0.18 -5.27 7.50
C ALA A 93 1.63 -5.41 7.99
N MET A 94 1.88 -6.28 8.98
CA MET A 94 3.22 -6.58 9.48
C MET A 94 4.06 -7.35 8.46
N GLN A 95 3.44 -8.21 7.65
CA GLN A 95 4.12 -8.93 6.58
C GLN A 95 4.58 -7.97 5.48
N ASP A 96 3.73 -7.01 5.10
CA ASP A 96 4.10 -5.96 4.14
C ASP A 96 5.28 -5.15 4.64
N PHE A 97 5.23 -4.65 5.86
CA PHE A 97 6.35 -3.93 6.46
C PHE A 97 7.64 -4.76 6.43
N LYS A 98 7.62 -6.00 6.93
CA LYS A 98 8.81 -6.86 6.98
C LYS A 98 9.37 -7.18 5.60
N SER A 99 8.50 -7.35 4.60
CA SER A 99 8.88 -7.69 3.24
C SER A 99 9.55 -6.50 2.52
N TRP A 100 9.06 -5.29 2.74
CA TRP A 100 9.51 -4.09 2.03
C TRP A 100 10.52 -3.24 2.80
N ASN A 101 10.58 -3.34 4.13
CA ASN A 101 11.51 -2.56 4.95
C ASN A 101 12.96 -2.64 4.47
N THR A 102 13.43 -3.84 4.11
CA THR A 102 14.81 -4.06 3.65
C THR A 102 15.09 -3.45 2.27
N LYS A 103 14.06 -3.11 1.51
CA LYS A 103 14.17 -2.52 0.17
C LYS A 103 14.27 -0.99 0.20
N ILE A 104 13.86 -0.35 1.30
CA ILE A 104 13.94 1.10 1.44
C ILE A 104 15.39 1.50 1.73
N ILE A 105 15.92 2.48 0.98
CA ILE A 105 17.24 3.06 1.20
C ILE A 105 17.32 3.79 2.55
N SER A 106 18.53 3.97 3.10
CA SER A 106 18.74 4.91 4.21
C SER A 106 18.33 6.33 3.77
N GLY A 107 17.63 7.07 4.62
CA GLY A 107 17.03 8.36 4.27
C GLY A 107 15.75 8.27 3.44
N GLY A 108 15.33 7.06 3.02
CA GLY A 108 14.09 6.83 2.31
C GLY A 108 12.86 6.91 3.20
N ALA A 109 11.68 6.96 2.58
CA ALA A 109 10.41 7.15 3.26
C ALA A 109 9.60 5.84 3.39
N LEU A 110 9.02 5.62 4.55
CA LEU A 110 7.93 4.69 4.77
C LEU A 110 6.67 5.48 5.07
N VAL A 111 5.67 5.36 4.23
CA VAL A 111 4.36 6.01 4.41
C VAL A 111 3.33 4.95 4.77
N ILE A 112 2.53 5.21 5.79
CA ILE A 112 1.50 4.27 6.27
C ILE A 112 0.18 5.04 6.36
N HIS A 113 -0.88 4.48 5.78
CA HIS A 113 -2.24 4.99 5.85
C HIS A 113 -3.00 4.39 7.04
N ASP A 114 -4.14 5.01 7.39
CA ASP A 114 -5.07 4.55 8.43
C ASP A 114 -4.47 4.40 9.82
N ILE A 115 -3.66 5.38 10.21
CA ILE A 115 -3.11 5.45 11.57
C ILE A 115 -4.15 6.02 12.54
N TYR A 116 -4.79 5.15 13.29
CA TYR A 116 -5.70 5.48 14.38
C TYR A 116 -5.07 5.09 15.72
N GLU A 117 -4.88 6.07 16.60
CA GLU A 117 -4.31 5.80 17.94
C GLU A 117 -5.33 5.22 18.90
N ASN A 118 -6.60 5.61 18.70
CA ASN A 118 -7.72 5.12 19.49
C ASN A 118 -8.44 3.98 18.74
N PRO A 119 -8.59 2.80 19.34
CA PRO A 119 -9.32 1.68 18.73
C PRO A 119 -10.78 1.97 18.34
N GLU A 120 -11.39 2.99 18.97
CA GLU A 120 -12.76 3.41 18.65
C GLU A 120 -12.85 4.19 17.33
N GLU A 121 -11.73 4.69 16.81
CA GLU A 121 -11.66 5.52 15.59
C GLU A 121 -11.37 4.69 14.32
N GLY A 122 -10.79 3.50 14.48
CA GLY A 122 -10.47 2.65 13.34
C GLY A 122 -9.57 1.46 13.64
N GLY A 123 -9.23 0.71 12.60
CA GLY A 123 -8.41 -0.47 12.68
C GLY A 123 -7.01 -0.21 13.23
N GLN A 124 -6.50 -1.10 14.09
CA GLN A 124 -5.25 -0.88 14.82
C GLN A 124 -4.01 -1.46 14.12
N ALA A 125 -4.17 -2.25 13.07
CA ALA A 125 -3.06 -2.91 12.42
C ALA A 125 -2.02 -1.93 11.84
N PRO A 126 -2.40 -0.86 11.10
CA PRO A 126 -1.44 0.13 10.63
C PRO A 126 -0.72 0.87 11.77
N TYR A 127 -1.42 1.16 12.87
CA TYR A 127 -0.82 1.79 14.06
C TYR A 127 0.23 0.89 14.72
N HIS A 128 0.01 -0.41 14.78
CA HIS A 128 1.02 -1.36 15.26
C HIS A 128 2.25 -1.39 14.35
N VAL A 129 2.07 -1.34 13.03
CA VAL A 129 3.19 -1.25 12.06
C VAL A 129 3.99 0.04 12.28
N TYR A 130 3.31 1.17 12.45
CA TYR A 130 3.93 2.46 12.76
C TYR A 130 4.79 2.39 14.02
N LYS A 131 4.24 1.89 15.14
CA LYS A 131 4.99 1.74 16.40
C LYS A 131 6.18 0.80 16.24
N HIS A 132 6.01 -0.27 15.49
CA HIS A 132 7.09 -1.23 15.21
C HIS A 132 8.19 -0.58 14.37
N ALA A 133 7.86 0.21 13.37
CA ALA A 133 8.82 0.92 12.53
C ALA A 133 9.69 1.89 13.36
N LEU A 134 9.08 2.67 14.27
CA LEU A 134 9.82 3.57 15.18
C LEU A 134 10.85 2.84 16.05
N GLN A 135 10.57 1.59 16.43
CA GLN A 135 11.50 0.76 17.20
C GLN A 135 12.58 0.10 16.34
N ASN A 136 12.44 0.16 15.00
CA ASN A 136 13.29 -0.54 14.04
C ASN A 136 13.94 0.39 13.01
N GLY A 137 14.45 1.53 13.46
CA GLY A 137 15.31 2.40 12.66
C GLY A 137 14.56 3.41 11.80
N TYR A 138 13.36 3.80 12.20
CA TYR A 138 12.64 4.92 11.61
C TYR A 138 12.39 6.02 12.62
N ILE A 139 12.24 7.24 12.13
CA ILE A 139 11.84 8.42 12.90
C ILE A 139 10.63 9.08 12.22
N ASP A 140 9.79 9.72 13.02
CA ASP A 140 8.69 10.55 12.50
C ASP A 140 9.26 11.68 11.65
N PHE A 141 8.64 11.89 10.48
CA PHE A 141 9.00 12.97 9.57
C PHE A 141 7.83 13.91 9.34
N GLU A 142 6.65 13.39 9.02
CA GLU A 142 5.45 14.18 8.77
C GLU A 142 4.21 13.34 9.03
N ARG A 143 3.13 13.99 9.48
CA ARG A 143 1.81 13.39 9.62
C ARG A 143 0.75 14.32 9.06
N VAL A 144 -0.14 13.77 8.25
CA VAL A 144 -1.32 14.46 7.74
C VAL A 144 -2.53 13.56 7.95
N ASP A 145 -3.42 13.96 8.82
CA ASP A 145 -4.58 13.17 9.21
C ASP A 145 -4.19 11.76 9.70
N THR A 146 -4.69 10.75 9.01
CA THR A 146 -4.41 9.34 9.27
C THR A 146 -3.18 8.80 8.52
N ILE A 147 -2.48 9.65 7.75
CA ILE A 147 -1.27 9.26 7.02
C ILE A 147 -0.03 9.69 7.79
N VAL A 148 0.87 8.76 8.04
CA VAL A 148 2.19 9.03 8.65
C VAL A 148 3.28 8.76 7.62
N CYS A 149 4.22 9.69 7.53
CA CYS A 149 5.46 9.53 6.80
C CYS A 149 6.62 9.37 7.80
N LEU A 150 7.33 8.27 7.71
CA LEU A 150 8.52 7.98 8.50
C LEU A 150 9.76 8.04 7.61
N LYS A 151 10.89 8.47 8.19
CA LYS A 151 12.20 8.47 7.54
C LYS A 151 13.05 7.35 8.09
N LYS A 152 13.63 6.53 7.22
CA LYS A 152 14.56 5.49 7.59
C LYS A 152 15.92 6.07 7.96
N LEU A 153 16.49 5.67 9.10
CA LEU A 153 17.82 6.07 9.55
C LEU A 153 18.95 5.40 8.78
#